data_f806494c1f09378c9ab7147f4f88c9b3
#
_entry.id   f806494c1f09378c9ab7147f4f88c9b3
#
_cell.length_a   1.000
_cell.length_b   1.000
_cell.length_c   1.000
_cell.angle_alpha   90.00
_cell.angle_beta   90.00
_cell.angle_gamma   90.00
#
_symmetry.space_group_name_H-M   'P 1'
#
loop_
_entity.id
_entity.type
_entity.pdbx_description
1 polymer ?
#
loop_
_entity_poly.entity_id
_entity_poly.type
_entity_poly.pdbx_seq_one_letter_code
_entity_poly.pdbx_strand_id
1 'polypeptide(L)'
;AALLWLTRNLFPGAQGSGIPQVIAELKRPAVTQWKPLVSLRIACGKILLGVAAVGAGFSFGREGPTVQIGASLMAAAGRYIPATLRIHRQHLLVAGGAAGIAAAFNAPLAGIVFAIEELSRSVESRLSGVVIAAIVLAGVIAQHFLGSDNYFGRVVVFGESGELLTTILTCAVVTGVAGGLFARMLIVSATAWKGSLATLRQRYPYVFVACCGLLLAALGWVTGGVTWGSGFAETKALLIGQADMPWYFGPAKFVATVVSYLSGLPGGIFAPSLAIGAGIGQDLVPVLDGQAFPTTIIVLCMVGFLAA
;
A
#
# COMPACT_ATOMS: atom_id res chain seq x y z
N ALA A 1 11.72 16.47 -8.08
CA ALA A 1 13.10 16.79 -7.68
C ALA A 1 13.17 17.26 -6.22
N ALA A 2 12.47 18.32 -5.82
CA ALA A 2 12.50 18.86 -4.45
C ALA A 2 12.11 17.80 -3.39
N LEU A 3 11.02 17.05 -3.62
CA LEU A 3 10.58 15.97 -2.71
C LEU A 3 11.65 14.90 -2.51
N LEU A 4 12.37 14.51 -3.56
CA LEU A 4 13.47 13.54 -3.44
C LEU A 4 14.63 14.11 -2.63
N TRP A 5 14.97 15.39 -2.83
CA TRP A 5 16.00 16.07 -2.05
C TRP A 5 15.66 16.09 -0.55
N LEU A 6 14.41 16.47 -0.21
CA LEU A 6 13.90 16.44 1.16
C LEU A 6 13.94 15.03 1.75
N THR A 7 13.51 14.02 0.99
CA THR A 7 13.51 12.61 1.42
C THR A 7 14.92 12.15 1.76
N ARG A 8 15.92 12.47 0.92
CA ARG A 8 17.30 11.99 1.10
C ARG A 8 18.06 12.75 2.18
N ASN A 9 17.86 14.05 2.28
CA ASN A 9 18.68 14.90 3.15
C ASN A 9 18.02 15.17 4.51
N LEU A 10 16.71 15.43 4.53
CA LEU A 10 16.02 15.74 5.78
C LEU A 10 15.37 14.52 6.44
N PHE A 11 14.87 13.56 5.66
CA PHE A 11 14.14 12.41 6.19
C PHE A 11 14.67 11.07 5.64
N PRO A 12 15.98 10.77 5.82
CA PRO A 12 16.52 9.49 5.36
C PRO A 12 15.83 8.33 6.09
N GLY A 13 15.31 7.35 5.29
CA GLY A 13 14.50 6.25 5.79
C GLY A 13 12.99 6.42 5.54
N ALA A 14 12.53 7.60 5.08
CA ALA A 14 11.14 7.81 4.72
C ALA A 14 10.78 7.34 3.29
N GLN A 15 11.75 6.98 2.45
CA GLN A 15 11.52 6.53 1.07
C GLN A 15 10.68 5.26 0.98
N GLY A 16 9.99 5.07 -0.15
CA GLY A 16 9.23 3.87 -0.49
C GLY A 16 7.98 3.65 0.37
N SER A 17 7.47 2.43 0.40
CA SER A 17 6.21 2.06 1.06
C SER A 17 6.25 2.25 2.58
N GLY A 18 7.25 1.74 3.27
CA GLY A 18 7.33 1.75 4.74
C GLY A 18 7.24 0.36 5.36
N ILE A 19 6.54 -0.58 4.75
CA ILE A 19 6.43 -1.96 5.24
C ILE A 19 7.79 -2.66 5.24
N PRO A 20 8.57 -2.66 4.14
CA PRO A 20 9.90 -3.26 4.14
C PRO A 20 10.85 -2.66 5.18
N GLN A 21 10.70 -1.37 5.48
CA GLN A 21 11.50 -0.69 6.50
C GLN A 21 11.18 -1.18 7.90
N VAL A 22 9.88 -1.41 8.21
CA VAL A 22 9.47 -1.97 9.50
C VAL A 22 9.94 -3.41 9.64
N ILE A 23 9.81 -4.23 8.59
CA ILE A 23 10.30 -5.61 8.57
C ILE A 23 11.82 -5.65 8.77
N ALA A 24 12.56 -4.78 8.10
CA ALA A 24 14.01 -4.67 8.27
C ALA A 24 14.40 -4.26 9.70
N GLU A 25 13.61 -3.35 10.31
CA GLU A 25 13.84 -2.93 11.69
C GLU A 25 13.49 -4.04 12.72
N LEU A 26 12.48 -4.88 12.43
CA LEU A 26 12.13 -6.05 13.25
C LEU A 26 13.25 -7.11 13.25
N LYS A 27 13.90 -7.30 12.10
CA LYS A 27 15.03 -8.24 11.93
C LYS A 27 16.37 -7.69 12.42
N ARG A 28 16.40 -6.44 12.87
CA ARG A 28 17.64 -5.76 13.23
C ARG A 28 18.26 -6.34 14.50
N PRO A 29 19.55 -6.74 14.48
CA PRO A 29 20.26 -7.16 15.68
C PRO A 29 20.36 -6.01 16.70
N ALA A 30 20.33 -6.35 18.00
CA ALA A 30 20.38 -5.37 19.09
C ALA A 30 21.61 -4.46 19.06
N VAL A 31 22.73 -4.94 18.48
CA VAL A 31 24.00 -4.22 18.38
C VAL A 31 24.28 -3.85 16.93
N THR A 32 23.68 -2.78 16.44
CA THR A 32 23.99 -2.25 15.10
C THR A 32 24.17 -0.74 15.14
N GLN A 33 25.22 -0.25 14.45
CA GLN A 33 25.53 1.18 14.28
C GLN A 33 24.66 1.87 13.20
N TRP A 34 23.73 1.15 12.57
CA TRP A 34 22.91 1.71 11.51
C TRP A 34 21.83 2.64 12.05
N LYS A 35 21.53 3.70 11.30
CA LYS A 35 20.45 4.62 11.64
C LYS A 35 19.12 3.86 11.68
N PRO A 36 18.25 4.12 12.68
CA PRO A 36 16.96 3.44 12.78
C PRO A 36 16.07 3.79 11.58
N LEU A 37 15.33 2.79 11.10
CA LEU A 37 14.34 2.95 10.02
C LEU A 37 12.97 3.36 10.55
N VAL A 38 12.81 3.46 11.87
CA VAL A 38 11.60 3.92 12.57
C VAL A 38 11.99 5.00 13.58
N SER A 39 11.38 6.18 13.46
CA SER A 39 11.55 7.30 14.39
C SER A 39 10.48 8.34 14.14
N LEU A 40 10.21 9.22 15.11
CA LEU A 40 9.26 10.33 14.94
C LEU A 40 9.63 11.24 13.77
N ARG A 41 10.92 11.50 13.55
CA ARG A 41 11.41 12.28 12.40
C ARG A 41 11.01 11.62 11.08
N ILE A 42 11.18 10.29 10.96
CA ILE A 42 10.79 9.53 9.76
C ILE A 42 9.27 9.54 9.61
N ALA A 43 8.51 9.38 10.70
CA ALA A 43 7.05 9.46 10.68
C ALA A 43 6.56 10.83 10.15
N CYS A 44 7.09 11.93 10.67
CA CYS A 44 6.76 13.27 10.17
C CYS A 44 7.15 13.45 8.69
N GLY A 45 8.35 13.00 8.31
CA GLY A 45 8.79 13.03 6.90
C GLY A 45 7.88 12.21 6.00
N LYS A 46 7.46 11.04 6.46
CA LYS A 46 6.55 10.15 5.73
C LYS A 46 5.19 10.81 5.47
N ILE A 47 4.62 11.49 6.47
CA ILE A 47 3.36 12.21 6.34
C ILE A 47 3.52 13.37 5.36
N LEU A 48 4.46 14.27 5.63
CA LEU A 48 4.62 15.50 4.84
C LEU A 48 4.95 15.22 3.37
N LEU A 49 5.92 14.33 3.13
CA LEU A 49 6.37 14.00 1.78
C LEU A 49 5.38 13.09 1.06
N GLY A 50 4.68 12.20 1.75
CA GLY A 50 3.63 11.36 1.18
C GLY A 50 2.44 12.19 0.70
N VAL A 51 1.94 13.12 1.53
CA VAL A 51 0.87 14.05 1.15
C VAL A 51 1.30 14.91 -0.03
N ALA A 52 2.51 15.46 0.00
CA ALA A 52 3.02 16.28 -1.09
C ALA A 52 3.23 15.47 -2.40
N ALA A 53 3.63 14.19 -2.30
CA ALA A 53 3.77 13.32 -3.47
C ALA A 53 2.42 13.00 -4.11
N VAL A 54 1.40 12.66 -3.30
CA VAL A 54 0.03 12.43 -3.79
C VAL A 54 -0.54 13.71 -4.38
N GLY A 55 -0.38 14.86 -3.71
CA GLY A 55 -0.80 16.17 -4.22
C GLY A 55 -0.11 16.59 -5.52
N ALA A 56 1.10 16.07 -5.79
CA ALA A 56 1.82 16.25 -7.05
C ALA A 56 1.41 15.24 -8.14
N GLY A 57 0.36 14.44 -7.94
CA GLY A 57 -0.20 13.50 -8.92
C GLY A 57 0.47 12.12 -8.96
N PHE A 58 1.35 11.79 -8.00
CA PHE A 58 1.92 10.45 -7.92
C PHE A 58 0.86 9.43 -7.49
N SER A 59 0.91 8.23 -8.10
CA SER A 59 0.01 7.13 -7.78
C SER A 59 0.51 6.37 -6.54
N PHE A 60 0.12 6.87 -5.37
CA PHE A 60 0.49 6.32 -4.08
C PHE A 60 -0.71 6.17 -3.15
N GLY A 61 -0.70 5.10 -2.35
CA GLY A 61 -1.61 4.87 -1.23
C GLY A 61 -1.00 5.29 0.11
N ARG A 62 -1.83 5.32 1.13
CA ARG A 62 -1.47 5.69 2.51
C ARG A 62 -1.14 4.50 3.40
N GLU A 63 -1.51 3.29 3.01
CA GLU A 63 -1.53 2.10 3.87
C GLU A 63 -0.11 1.68 4.30
N GLY A 64 0.83 1.58 3.35
CA GLY A 64 2.24 1.32 3.67
C GLY A 64 2.88 2.40 4.55
N PRO A 65 2.74 3.69 4.22
CA PRO A 65 3.17 4.78 5.08
C PRO A 65 2.64 4.70 6.51
N THR A 66 1.36 4.38 6.73
CA THR A 66 0.78 4.28 8.07
C THR A 66 1.38 3.16 8.90
N VAL A 67 1.83 2.05 8.29
CA VAL A 67 2.59 1.00 8.99
C VAL A 67 3.88 1.55 9.60
N GLN A 68 4.66 2.30 8.83
CA GLN A 68 5.93 2.86 9.32
C GLN A 68 5.69 3.98 10.34
N ILE A 69 4.64 4.78 10.16
CA ILE A 69 4.24 5.83 11.10
C ILE A 69 3.82 5.20 12.43
N GLY A 70 2.93 4.22 12.41
CA GLY A 70 2.46 3.51 13.60
C GLY A 70 3.59 2.81 14.36
N ALA A 71 4.46 2.10 13.65
CA ALA A 71 5.66 1.48 14.23
C ALA A 71 6.60 2.54 14.85
N SER A 72 6.77 3.70 14.21
CA SER A 72 7.59 4.79 14.73
C SER A 72 7.01 5.42 15.99
N LEU A 73 5.70 5.61 16.05
CA LEU A 73 5.00 6.13 17.22
C LEU A 73 5.12 5.17 18.41
N MET A 74 4.87 3.87 18.18
CA MET A 74 4.98 2.87 19.23
C MET A 74 6.43 2.68 19.70
N ALA A 75 7.42 2.73 18.79
CA ALA A 75 8.83 2.72 19.17
C ALA A 75 9.22 3.93 20.03
N ALA A 76 8.67 5.10 19.75
CA ALA A 76 8.88 6.31 20.54
C ALA A 76 8.17 6.23 21.91
N ALA A 77 6.93 5.73 21.94
CA ALA A 77 6.16 5.52 23.17
C ALA A 77 6.83 4.50 24.10
N GLY A 78 7.51 3.52 23.53
CA GLY A 78 8.24 2.50 24.29
C GLY A 78 9.27 3.06 25.29
N ARG A 79 9.75 4.28 25.09
CA ARG A 79 10.67 4.97 26.04
C ARG A 79 10.00 5.35 27.36
N TYR A 80 8.68 5.47 27.37
CA TYR A 80 7.89 5.82 28.55
C TYR A 80 7.31 4.60 29.27
N ILE A 81 7.49 3.39 28.71
CA ILE A 81 6.99 2.14 29.30
C ILE A 81 7.98 1.72 30.40
N PRO A 82 7.48 1.49 31.64
CA PRO A 82 8.33 1.00 32.73
C PRO A 82 8.98 -0.34 32.38
N ALA A 83 10.26 -0.50 32.71
CA ALA A 83 11.01 -1.74 32.46
C ALA A 83 10.40 -2.96 33.15
N THR A 84 9.63 -2.77 34.21
CA THR A 84 8.88 -3.81 34.95
C THR A 84 7.89 -4.57 34.07
N LEU A 85 7.34 -3.95 33.02
CA LEU A 85 6.37 -4.57 32.12
C LEU A 85 7.02 -5.49 31.08
N ARG A 86 8.33 -5.54 30.97
CA ARG A 86 9.13 -6.42 30.07
C ARG A 86 8.59 -6.51 28.64
N ILE A 87 8.07 -5.39 28.09
CA ILE A 87 7.58 -5.35 26.72
C ILE A 87 8.76 -5.16 25.77
N HIS A 88 9.02 -6.16 24.92
CA HIS A 88 10.10 -6.09 23.95
C HIS A 88 9.78 -5.07 22.84
N ARG A 89 10.82 -4.34 22.39
CA ARG A 89 10.70 -3.36 21.29
C ARG A 89 10.04 -3.93 20.03
N GLN A 90 10.30 -5.18 19.72
CA GLN A 90 9.70 -5.88 18.57
C GLN A 90 8.17 -5.95 18.67
N HIS A 91 7.61 -6.25 19.85
CA HIS A 91 6.16 -6.24 20.06
C HIS A 91 5.55 -4.86 19.83
N LEU A 92 6.25 -3.79 20.22
CA LEU A 92 5.79 -2.42 19.99
C LEU A 92 5.80 -2.07 18.50
N LEU A 93 6.83 -2.51 17.75
CA LEU A 93 6.90 -2.30 16.31
C LEU A 93 5.77 -3.04 15.57
N VAL A 94 5.51 -4.31 15.94
CA VAL A 94 4.41 -5.10 15.39
C VAL A 94 3.07 -4.46 15.74
N ALA A 95 2.86 -4.08 17.00
CA ALA A 95 1.65 -3.44 17.47
C ALA A 95 1.36 -2.13 16.71
N GLY A 96 2.38 -1.27 16.58
CA GLY A 96 2.25 0.00 15.87
C GLY A 96 2.01 -0.18 14.37
N GLY A 97 2.76 -1.09 13.73
CA GLY A 97 2.60 -1.37 12.30
C GLY A 97 1.22 -1.94 11.97
N ALA A 98 0.75 -2.90 12.75
CA ALA A 98 -0.56 -3.50 12.59
C ALA A 98 -1.72 -2.54 12.92
N ALA A 99 -1.57 -1.71 13.97
CA ALA A 99 -2.49 -0.62 14.28
C ALA A 99 -2.58 0.39 13.13
N GLY A 100 -1.45 0.66 12.44
CA GLY A 100 -1.42 1.49 11.25
C GLY A 100 -2.29 0.94 10.11
N ILE A 101 -2.27 -0.37 9.86
CA ILE A 101 -3.16 -1.04 8.88
C ILE A 101 -4.62 -0.99 9.33
N ALA A 102 -4.89 -1.32 10.60
CA ALA A 102 -6.24 -1.27 11.16
C ALA A 102 -6.88 0.10 10.97
N ALA A 103 -6.14 1.17 11.26
CA ALA A 103 -6.60 2.54 11.08
C ALA A 103 -6.71 2.96 9.60
N ALA A 104 -5.76 2.54 8.74
CA ALA A 104 -5.76 2.91 7.32
C ALA A 104 -6.95 2.35 6.56
N PHE A 105 -7.33 1.10 6.85
CA PHE A 105 -8.46 0.40 6.24
C PHE A 105 -9.77 0.50 7.02
N ASN A 106 -9.76 1.15 8.19
CA ASN A 106 -10.88 1.14 9.13
C ASN A 106 -11.37 -0.29 9.46
N ALA A 107 -10.43 -1.22 9.55
CA ALA A 107 -10.68 -2.66 9.68
C ALA A 107 -9.71 -3.31 10.68
N PRO A 108 -10.08 -3.43 11.97
CA PRO A 108 -9.22 -4.05 12.99
C PRO A 108 -8.80 -5.48 12.64
N LEU A 109 -9.70 -6.27 12.04
CA LEU A 109 -9.39 -7.64 11.63
C LEU A 109 -8.26 -7.70 10.58
N ALA A 110 -8.25 -6.77 9.62
CA ALA A 110 -7.16 -6.67 8.64
C ALA A 110 -5.81 -6.39 9.33
N GLY A 111 -5.80 -5.56 10.38
CA GLY A 111 -4.61 -5.32 11.19
C GLY A 111 -4.10 -6.57 11.90
N ILE A 112 -5.01 -7.41 12.44
CA ILE A 112 -4.64 -8.68 13.08
C ILE A 112 -4.03 -9.65 12.06
N VAL A 113 -4.68 -9.85 10.91
CA VAL A 113 -4.18 -10.72 9.84
C VAL A 113 -2.80 -10.23 9.35
N PHE A 114 -2.65 -8.94 9.10
CA PHE A 114 -1.37 -8.35 8.71
C PHE A 114 -0.27 -8.54 9.76
N ALA A 115 -0.61 -8.43 11.05
CA ALA A 115 0.34 -8.71 12.13
C ALA A 115 0.84 -10.16 12.09
N ILE A 116 -0.06 -11.12 11.83
CA ILE A 116 0.27 -12.56 11.79
C ILE A 116 1.10 -12.87 10.53
N GLU A 117 0.60 -12.48 9.38
CA GLU A 117 1.13 -12.95 8.09
C GLU A 117 2.37 -12.20 7.65
N GLU A 118 2.44 -10.90 7.88
CA GLU A 118 3.52 -10.08 7.34
C GLU A 118 4.57 -9.72 8.41
N LEU A 119 4.14 -9.23 9.56
CA LEU A 119 5.07 -8.74 10.57
C LEU A 119 5.61 -9.85 11.47
N SER A 120 4.77 -10.82 11.88
CA SER A 120 5.21 -11.88 12.80
C SER A 120 6.01 -13.00 12.13
N ARG A 121 5.90 -13.18 10.80
CA ARG A 121 6.79 -14.10 10.04
C ARG A 121 8.27 -13.74 10.17
N SER A 122 8.57 -12.49 10.44
CA SER A 122 9.93 -11.99 10.59
C SER A 122 10.49 -12.11 12.01
N VAL A 123 9.65 -12.48 12.98
CA VAL A 123 10.00 -12.58 14.41
C VAL A 123 9.21 -13.74 15.02
N GLU A 124 9.85 -14.60 15.76
CA GLU A 124 9.21 -15.71 16.54
C GLU A 124 8.33 -15.19 17.68
N SER A 125 7.59 -14.11 17.46
CA SER A 125 6.75 -13.50 18.49
C SER A 125 5.30 -13.95 18.32
N ARG A 126 4.79 -14.68 19.30
CA ARG A 126 3.36 -14.90 19.45
C ARG A 126 2.64 -13.56 19.56
N LEU A 127 1.45 -13.43 18.98
CA LEU A 127 0.61 -12.25 19.16
C LEU A 127 0.42 -12.01 20.66
N SER A 128 1.01 -10.93 21.17
CA SER A 128 0.82 -10.57 22.57
C SER A 128 -0.50 -9.80 22.74
N GLY A 129 -1.07 -9.83 23.94
CA GLY A 129 -2.26 -9.03 24.24
C GLY A 129 -2.07 -7.55 23.95
N VAL A 130 -0.84 -7.02 24.05
CA VAL A 130 -0.48 -5.64 23.69
C VAL A 130 -0.71 -5.37 22.20
N VAL A 131 -0.35 -6.31 21.32
CA VAL A 131 -0.56 -6.17 19.87
C VAL A 131 -2.04 -6.11 19.55
N ILE A 132 -2.82 -7.06 20.11
CA ILE A 132 -4.27 -7.09 19.88
C ILE A 132 -4.94 -5.83 20.43
N ALA A 133 -4.61 -5.42 21.65
CA ALA A 133 -5.16 -4.21 22.25
C ALA A 133 -4.85 -2.96 21.41
N ALA A 134 -3.62 -2.80 20.91
CA ALA A 134 -3.23 -1.68 20.06
C ALA A 134 -4.03 -1.66 18.75
N ILE A 135 -4.23 -2.83 18.11
CA ILE A 135 -5.00 -2.94 16.86
C ILE A 135 -6.46 -2.56 17.09
N VAL A 136 -7.08 -3.12 18.14
CA VAL A 136 -8.49 -2.84 18.46
C VAL A 136 -8.69 -1.37 18.80
N LEU A 137 -7.87 -0.80 19.67
CA LEU A 137 -7.94 0.62 20.02
C LEU A 137 -7.75 1.52 18.80
N ALA A 138 -6.78 1.23 17.93
CA ALA A 138 -6.57 1.99 16.70
C ALA A 138 -7.80 1.91 15.78
N GLY A 139 -8.42 0.74 15.64
CA GLY A 139 -9.63 0.56 14.86
C GLY A 139 -10.83 1.32 15.44
N VAL A 140 -11.04 1.26 16.76
CA VAL A 140 -12.13 2.01 17.44
C VAL A 140 -11.93 3.52 17.27
N ILE A 141 -10.71 4.01 17.45
CA ILE A 141 -10.38 5.43 17.24
C ILE A 141 -10.59 5.82 15.77
N ALA A 142 -10.15 5.00 14.83
CA ALA A 142 -10.35 5.25 13.40
C ALA A 142 -11.85 5.34 13.06
N GLN A 143 -12.67 4.41 13.57
CA GLN A 143 -14.13 4.44 13.38
C GLN A 143 -14.78 5.67 13.98
N HIS A 144 -14.29 6.15 15.11
CA HIS A 144 -14.81 7.37 15.72
C HIS A 144 -14.60 8.62 14.83
N PHE A 145 -13.42 8.72 14.17
CA PHE A 145 -13.11 9.88 13.33
C PHE A 145 -13.52 9.72 11.86
N LEU A 146 -13.54 8.52 11.32
CA LEU A 146 -13.82 8.24 9.91
C LEU A 146 -15.23 7.69 9.66
N GLY A 147 -15.97 7.40 10.72
CA GLY A 147 -17.26 6.73 10.66
C GLY A 147 -17.13 5.21 10.66
N SER A 148 -18.27 4.52 10.75
CA SER A 148 -18.34 3.05 10.85
C SER A 148 -18.26 2.33 9.49
N ASP A 149 -18.16 3.05 8.38
CA ASP A 149 -18.09 2.45 7.06
C ASP A 149 -16.71 1.82 6.84
N ASN A 150 -16.68 0.64 6.21
CA ASN A 150 -15.47 0.02 5.74
C ASN A 150 -14.77 0.90 4.70
N TYR A 151 -13.50 0.58 4.37
CA TYR A 151 -12.66 1.36 3.45
C TYR A 151 -13.38 1.76 2.14
N PHE A 152 -14.05 0.81 1.49
CA PHE A 152 -14.83 1.06 0.28
C PHE A 152 -16.35 1.16 0.51
N GLY A 153 -16.81 1.19 1.77
CA GLY A 153 -18.23 1.14 2.10
C GLY A 153 -18.75 -0.29 2.23
N ARG A 154 -20.07 -0.44 2.22
CA ARG A 154 -20.71 -1.77 2.26
C ARG A 154 -20.82 -2.31 0.84
N VAL A 155 -20.02 -3.30 0.55
CA VAL A 155 -20.01 -4.01 -0.73
C VAL A 155 -20.74 -5.34 -0.54
N VAL A 156 -21.75 -5.59 -1.36
CA VAL A 156 -22.51 -6.85 -1.34
C VAL A 156 -21.99 -7.73 -2.47
N VAL A 157 -21.49 -8.91 -2.10
CA VAL A 157 -20.92 -9.88 -3.03
C VAL A 157 -21.87 -11.07 -3.09
N PHE A 158 -22.42 -11.35 -4.26
CA PHE A 158 -23.30 -12.49 -4.52
C PHE A 158 -22.80 -13.31 -5.71
N GLY A 159 -23.09 -14.60 -5.74
CA GLY A 159 -22.86 -15.48 -6.87
C GLY A 159 -23.63 -16.79 -6.68
N GLU A 160 -24.16 -17.33 -7.76
CA GLU A 160 -24.76 -18.67 -7.76
C GLU A 160 -23.66 -19.72 -7.81
N SER A 161 -23.82 -20.81 -7.07
CA SER A 161 -22.72 -21.74 -6.70
C SER A 161 -22.10 -22.49 -7.89
N GLY A 162 -22.78 -22.59 -9.04
CA GLY A 162 -22.30 -23.39 -10.20
C GLY A 162 -21.35 -22.64 -11.13
N GLU A 163 -21.57 -21.36 -11.34
CA GLU A 163 -20.81 -20.53 -12.30
C GLU A 163 -19.68 -19.75 -11.63
N LEU A 164 -19.72 -19.65 -10.31
CA LEU A 164 -18.75 -18.90 -9.51
C LEU A 164 -17.32 -19.47 -9.64
N LEU A 165 -17.15 -20.78 -9.81
CA LEU A 165 -15.84 -21.40 -9.95
C LEU A 165 -15.11 -20.94 -11.22
N THR A 166 -15.81 -20.88 -12.36
CA THR A 166 -15.24 -20.41 -13.63
C THR A 166 -14.83 -18.95 -13.53
N THR A 167 -15.69 -18.13 -12.91
CA THR A 167 -15.42 -16.72 -12.64
C THR A 167 -14.18 -16.54 -11.75
N ILE A 168 -14.07 -17.28 -10.64
CA ILE A 168 -12.93 -17.24 -9.74
C ILE A 168 -11.64 -17.62 -10.47
N LEU A 169 -11.65 -18.73 -11.23
CA LEU A 169 -10.47 -19.19 -11.96
C LEU A 169 -10.03 -18.18 -13.03
N THR A 170 -10.97 -17.62 -13.79
CA THR A 170 -10.64 -16.62 -14.81
C THR A 170 -10.06 -15.35 -14.19
N CYS A 171 -10.70 -14.81 -13.14
CA CYS A 171 -10.19 -13.67 -12.40
C CYS A 171 -8.78 -13.97 -11.82
N ALA A 172 -8.60 -15.14 -11.20
CA ALA A 172 -7.32 -15.53 -10.60
C ALA A 172 -6.19 -15.63 -11.64
N VAL A 173 -6.45 -16.22 -12.81
CA VAL A 173 -5.45 -16.33 -13.87
C VAL A 173 -5.07 -14.96 -14.42
N VAL A 174 -6.05 -14.14 -14.80
CA VAL A 174 -5.80 -12.82 -15.40
C VAL A 174 -5.07 -11.91 -14.42
N THR A 175 -5.58 -11.82 -13.18
CA THR A 175 -4.98 -10.93 -12.18
C THR A 175 -3.71 -11.50 -11.58
N GLY A 176 -3.56 -12.83 -11.50
CA GLY A 176 -2.32 -13.49 -11.10
C GLY A 176 -1.18 -13.20 -12.07
N VAL A 177 -1.43 -13.25 -13.39
CA VAL A 177 -0.42 -12.88 -14.41
C VAL A 177 -0.09 -11.38 -14.33
N ALA A 178 -1.10 -10.52 -14.27
CA ALA A 178 -0.90 -9.07 -14.22
C ALA A 178 -0.21 -8.63 -12.92
N GLY A 179 -0.63 -9.17 -11.76
CA GLY A 179 -0.03 -8.88 -10.45
C GLY A 179 1.38 -9.45 -10.33
N GLY A 180 1.62 -10.67 -10.82
CA GLY A 180 2.95 -11.27 -10.87
C GLY A 180 3.92 -10.47 -11.75
N LEU A 181 3.46 -9.94 -12.90
CA LEU A 181 4.24 -9.02 -13.72
C LEU A 181 4.55 -7.73 -12.96
N PHE A 182 3.55 -7.15 -12.28
CA PHE A 182 3.71 -5.95 -11.45
C PHE A 182 4.74 -6.18 -10.34
N ALA A 183 4.59 -7.24 -9.56
CA ALA A 183 5.51 -7.60 -8.49
C ALA A 183 6.94 -7.80 -9.02
N ARG A 184 7.09 -8.52 -10.14
CA ARG A 184 8.40 -8.71 -10.79
C ARG A 184 9.04 -7.39 -11.20
N MET A 185 8.28 -6.47 -11.80
CA MET A 185 8.80 -5.15 -12.19
C MET A 185 9.28 -4.35 -10.96
N LEU A 186 8.54 -4.39 -9.85
CA LEU A 186 8.92 -3.72 -8.62
C LEU A 186 10.18 -4.34 -8.01
N ILE A 187 10.24 -5.67 -7.90
CA ILE A 187 11.38 -6.39 -7.32
C ILE A 187 12.65 -6.17 -8.16
N VAL A 188 12.57 -6.33 -9.47
CA VAL A 188 13.72 -6.10 -10.37
C VAL A 188 14.21 -4.65 -10.25
N SER A 189 13.31 -3.68 -10.18
CA SER A 189 13.66 -2.27 -10.02
C SER A 189 14.34 -1.94 -8.71
N ALA A 190 14.07 -2.73 -7.66
CA ALA A 190 14.67 -2.55 -6.34
C ALA A 190 16.01 -3.28 -6.19
N THR A 191 16.19 -4.44 -6.83
CA THR A 191 17.31 -5.36 -6.54
C THR A 191 18.30 -5.52 -7.69
N ALA A 192 17.81 -5.63 -8.92
CA ALA A 192 18.61 -6.10 -10.06
C ALA A 192 18.47 -5.23 -11.31
N TRP A 193 18.02 -3.99 -11.16
CA TRP A 193 17.78 -3.14 -12.32
C TRP A 193 19.09 -2.78 -13.04
N LYS A 194 19.20 -3.22 -14.29
CA LYS A 194 20.33 -2.97 -15.18
C LYS A 194 19.84 -2.22 -16.43
N GLY A 195 20.75 -1.47 -17.06
CA GLY A 195 20.47 -0.74 -18.30
C GLY A 195 20.50 0.77 -18.15
N SER A 196 20.20 1.48 -19.24
CA SER A 196 20.32 2.95 -19.34
C SER A 196 19.47 3.70 -18.31
N LEU A 197 18.25 3.23 -18.07
CA LEU A 197 17.35 3.85 -17.07
C LEU A 197 17.85 3.68 -15.65
N ALA A 198 18.41 2.51 -15.31
CA ALA A 198 19.02 2.29 -14.00
C ALA A 198 20.23 3.21 -13.79
N THR A 199 21.07 3.35 -14.82
CA THR A 199 22.22 4.26 -14.81
C THR A 199 21.76 5.70 -14.65
N LEU A 200 20.71 6.11 -15.35
CA LEU A 200 20.12 7.45 -15.23
C LEU A 200 19.63 7.73 -13.80
N ARG A 201 18.89 6.76 -13.21
CA ARG A 201 18.39 6.86 -11.82
C ARG A 201 19.53 6.99 -10.79
N GLN A 202 20.64 6.27 -11.01
CA GLN A 202 21.80 6.31 -10.10
C GLN A 202 22.63 7.59 -10.29
N ARG A 203 22.92 7.97 -11.55
CA ARG A 203 23.81 9.09 -11.87
C ARG A 203 23.12 10.45 -11.76
N TYR A 204 21.82 10.51 -12.14
CA TYR A 204 21.05 11.76 -12.16
C TYR A 204 19.69 11.58 -11.50
N PRO A 205 19.62 11.27 -10.20
CA PRO A 205 18.38 10.88 -9.51
C PRO A 205 17.30 11.97 -9.54
N TYR A 206 17.70 13.24 -9.49
CA TYR A 206 16.76 14.37 -9.52
C TYR A 206 16.13 14.57 -10.90
N VAL A 207 16.91 14.36 -11.96
CA VAL A 207 16.41 14.39 -13.35
C VAL A 207 15.46 13.23 -13.57
N PHE A 208 15.84 12.02 -13.12
CA PHE A 208 15.01 10.85 -13.24
C PHE A 208 13.62 11.05 -12.58
N VAL A 209 13.58 11.57 -11.35
CA VAL A 209 12.31 11.86 -10.66
C VAL A 209 11.52 12.97 -11.32
N ALA A 210 12.19 13.98 -11.90
CA ALA A 210 11.51 15.00 -12.69
C ALA A 210 10.84 14.40 -13.94
N CYS A 211 11.54 13.52 -14.66
CA CYS A 211 10.98 12.78 -15.80
C CYS A 211 9.78 11.90 -15.38
N CYS A 212 9.88 11.19 -14.24
CA CYS A 212 8.75 10.44 -13.69
C CYS A 212 7.55 11.35 -13.43
N GLY A 213 7.77 12.51 -12.80
CA GLY A 213 6.70 13.47 -12.52
C GLY A 213 6.05 14.03 -13.80
N LEU A 214 6.85 14.36 -14.82
CA LEU A 214 6.34 14.83 -16.11
C LEU A 214 5.53 13.74 -16.82
N LEU A 215 6.01 12.49 -16.80
CA LEU A 215 5.29 11.36 -17.38
C LEU A 215 3.94 11.13 -16.67
N LEU A 216 3.91 11.21 -15.33
CA LEU A 216 2.68 11.08 -14.56
C LEU A 216 1.72 12.24 -14.80
N ALA A 217 2.22 13.46 -14.95
CA ALA A 217 1.41 14.62 -15.29
C ALA A 217 0.80 14.48 -16.69
N ALA A 218 1.58 14.06 -17.68
CA ALA A 218 1.10 13.81 -19.04
C ALA A 218 0.06 12.67 -19.07
N LEU A 219 0.36 11.53 -18.39
CA LEU A 219 -0.56 10.40 -18.29
C LEU A 219 -1.88 10.82 -17.63
N GLY A 220 -1.82 11.54 -16.51
CA GLY A 220 -3.01 12.02 -15.82
C GLY A 220 -3.81 13.02 -16.66
N TRP A 221 -3.14 13.90 -17.42
CA TRP A 221 -3.85 14.82 -18.30
C TRP A 221 -4.58 14.09 -19.42
N VAL A 222 -3.91 13.15 -20.10
CA VAL A 222 -4.53 12.35 -21.17
C VAL A 222 -5.68 11.49 -20.66
N THR A 223 -5.58 11.00 -19.40
CA THR A 223 -6.60 10.13 -18.79
C THR A 223 -7.67 10.90 -17.99
N GLY A 224 -7.70 12.24 -18.06
CA GLY A 224 -8.67 13.04 -17.31
C GLY A 224 -8.50 12.98 -15.78
N GLY A 225 -7.29 12.66 -15.30
CA GLY A 225 -6.97 12.66 -13.87
C GLY A 225 -7.19 11.34 -13.13
N VAL A 226 -7.84 10.33 -13.73
CA VAL A 226 -8.18 9.05 -13.06
C VAL A 226 -6.96 8.24 -12.62
N THR A 227 -5.77 8.54 -13.12
CA THR A 227 -4.52 7.88 -12.72
C THR A 227 -3.84 8.53 -11.53
N TRP A 228 -4.22 9.74 -11.13
CA TRP A 228 -3.60 10.43 -10.00
C TRP A 228 -4.03 9.86 -8.65
N GLY A 229 -3.19 10.05 -7.64
CA GLY A 229 -3.47 9.63 -6.28
C GLY A 229 -3.58 8.11 -6.09
N SER A 230 -4.31 7.68 -5.08
CA SER A 230 -4.41 6.26 -4.70
C SER A 230 -5.37 5.44 -5.57
N GLY A 231 -6.26 6.06 -6.33
CA GLY A 231 -7.36 5.38 -7.02
C GLY A 231 -8.53 4.98 -6.11
N PHE A 232 -8.56 5.50 -4.89
CA PHE A 232 -9.61 5.15 -3.92
C PHE A 232 -11.00 5.59 -4.36
N ALA A 233 -11.13 6.82 -4.87
CA ALA A 233 -12.42 7.38 -5.28
C ALA A 233 -12.99 6.60 -6.48
N GLU A 234 -12.16 6.32 -7.47
CA GLU A 234 -12.49 5.56 -8.67
C GLU A 234 -12.89 4.12 -8.32
N THR A 235 -12.09 3.44 -7.48
CA THR A 235 -12.39 2.08 -7.03
C THR A 235 -13.69 2.02 -6.23
N LYS A 236 -13.92 3.00 -5.35
CA LYS A 236 -15.16 3.09 -4.58
C LYS A 236 -16.37 3.29 -5.51
N ALA A 237 -16.26 4.21 -6.47
CA ALA A 237 -17.35 4.47 -7.43
C ALA A 237 -17.70 3.22 -8.25
N LEU A 238 -16.70 2.45 -8.70
CA LEU A 238 -16.89 1.15 -9.36
C LEU A 238 -17.62 0.14 -8.47
N LEU A 239 -17.19 -0.03 -7.23
CA LEU A 239 -17.74 -1.03 -6.32
C LEU A 239 -19.18 -0.76 -5.91
N ILE A 240 -19.58 0.50 -5.83
CA ILE A 240 -20.97 0.89 -5.48
C ILE A 240 -21.84 1.16 -6.72
N GLY A 241 -21.31 0.92 -7.93
CA GLY A 241 -22.03 1.08 -9.18
C GLY A 241 -22.42 2.53 -9.51
N GLN A 242 -21.66 3.52 -9.00
CA GLN A 242 -21.93 4.94 -9.26
C GLN A 242 -21.33 5.46 -10.56
N ALA A 243 -20.25 4.85 -11.04
CA ALA A 243 -19.61 5.23 -12.29
C ALA A 243 -18.80 4.07 -12.86
N ASP A 244 -18.85 3.94 -14.18
CA ASP A 244 -17.93 3.09 -14.93
C ASP A 244 -16.66 3.87 -15.24
N MET A 245 -15.52 3.18 -15.19
CA MET A 245 -14.24 3.74 -15.57
C MET A 245 -13.92 3.41 -17.03
N PRO A 246 -13.15 4.25 -17.74
CA PRO A 246 -12.69 3.89 -19.08
C PRO A 246 -11.87 2.60 -19.05
N TRP A 247 -11.95 1.77 -20.10
CA TRP A 247 -11.24 0.50 -20.24
C TRP A 247 -9.73 0.61 -19.98
N TYR A 248 -9.13 1.77 -20.25
CA TYR A 248 -7.71 2.02 -20.01
C TYR A 248 -7.37 2.32 -18.54
N PHE A 249 -8.35 2.40 -17.64
CA PHE A 249 -8.11 2.78 -16.22
C PHE A 249 -7.15 1.81 -15.54
N GLY A 250 -7.39 0.50 -15.60
CA GLY A 250 -6.52 -0.53 -15.03
C GLY A 250 -5.07 -0.45 -15.56
N PRO A 251 -4.86 -0.54 -16.89
CA PRO A 251 -3.54 -0.42 -17.52
C PRO A 251 -2.82 0.91 -17.24
N ALA A 252 -3.53 2.03 -17.31
CA ALA A 252 -2.95 3.35 -17.06
C ALA A 252 -2.55 3.51 -15.58
N LYS A 253 -3.37 3.01 -14.66
CA LYS A 253 -3.06 2.99 -13.23
C LYS A 253 -1.87 2.11 -12.90
N PHE A 254 -1.73 0.96 -13.58
CA PHE A 254 -0.58 0.08 -13.49
C PHE A 254 0.72 0.85 -13.85
N VAL A 255 0.75 1.51 -15.00
CA VAL A 255 1.91 2.29 -15.43
C VAL A 255 2.20 3.43 -14.45
N ALA A 256 1.16 4.18 -14.04
CA ALA A 256 1.31 5.28 -13.09
C ALA A 256 1.91 4.81 -11.76
N THR A 257 1.48 3.65 -11.25
CA THR A 257 1.97 3.10 -9.98
C THR A 257 3.41 2.62 -10.09
N VAL A 258 3.77 1.92 -11.17
CA VAL A 258 5.16 1.52 -11.43
C VAL A 258 6.08 2.74 -11.51
N VAL A 259 5.72 3.76 -12.30
CA VAL A 259 6.52 4.99 -12.44
C VAL A 259 6.64 5.72 -11.09
N SER A 260 5.56 5.77 -10.32
CA SER A 260 5.57 6.36 -8.98
C SER A 260 6.53 5.62 -8.05
N TYR A 261 6.49 4.30 -8.04
CA TYR A 261 7.40 3.46 -7.24
C TYR A 261 8.87 3.66 -7.64
N LEU A 262 9.16 3.72 -8.95
CA LEU A 262 10.51 3.94 -9.48
C LEU A 262 11.10 5.28 -9.05
N SER A 263 10.28 6.28 -8.79
CA SER A 263 10.73 7.60 -8.31
C SER A 263 11.46 7.55 -6.97
N GLY A 264 11.18 6.53 -6.14
CA GLY A 264 11.75 6.39 -4.80
C GLY A 264 11.21 7.40 -3.78
N LEU A 265 10.12 8.09 -4.10
CA LEU A 265 9.41 8.95 -3.15
C LEU A 265 8.65 8.13 -2.10
N PRO A 266 8.32 8.72 -0.94
CA PRO A 266 7.47 8.08 0.06
C PRO A 266 6.05 7.84 -0.46
N GLY A 267 5.58 6.59 -0.43
CA GLY A 267 4.21 6.25 -0.83
C GLY A 267 3.96 4.76 -0.83
N GLY A 268 2.72 4.35 -0.51
CA GLY A 268 2.27 2.96 -0.51
C GLY A 268 1.78 2.52 -1.88
N ILE A 269 1.80 1.21 -2.11
CA ILE A 269 1.32 0.61 -3.36
C ILE A 269 0.01 -0.18 -3.18
N PHE A 270 -0.48 -0.39 -1.96
CA PHE A 270 -1.67 -1.22 -1.69
C PHE A 270 -2.94 -0.68 -2.37
N ALA A 271 -3.34 0.55 -2.06
CA ALA A 271 -4.55 1.14 -2.67
C ALA A 271 -4.44 1.24 -4.20
N PRO A 272 -3.31 1.68 -4.79
CA PRO A 272 -3.14 1.62 -6.24
C PRO A 272 -3.25 0.21 -6.82
N SER A 273 -2.72 -0.82 -6.14
CA SER A 273 -2.87 -2.22 -6.59
C SER A 273 -4.32 -2.67 -6.59
N LEU A 274 -5.09 -2.31 -5.55
CA LEU A 274 -6.53 -2.57 -5.52
C LEU A 274 -7.26 -1.85 -6.67
N ALA A 275 -6.87 -0.61 -6.98
CA ALA A 275 -7.45 0.15 -8.08
C ALA A 275 -7.12 -0.47 -9.46
N ILE A 276 -5.91 -1.00 -9.65
CA ILE A 276 -5.54 -1.73 -10.86
C ILE A 276 -6.41 -2.99 -11.01
N GLY A 277 -6.52 -3.77 -9.93
CA GLY A 277 -7.37 -4.96 -9.89
C GLY A 277 -8.84 -4.64 -10.16
N ALA A 278 -9.35 -3.52 -9.63
CA ALA A 278 -10.72 -3.06 -9.89
C ALA A 278 -10.95 -2.72 -11.37
N GLY A 279 -9.99 -2.02 -12.01
CA GLY A 279 -10.06 -1.72 -13.44
C GLY A 279 -10.06 -2.99 -14.29
N ILE A 280 -9.15 -3.94 -14.02
CA ILE A 280 -9.13 -5.24 -14.69
C ILE A 280 -10.46 -5.98 -14.47
N GLY A 281 -11.01 -5.94 -13.26
CA GLY A 281 -12.28 -6.58 -12.93
C GLY A 281 -13.43 -5.99 -13.72
N GLN A 282 -13.51 -4.67 -13.84
CA GLN A 282 -14.52 -4.00 -14.66
C GLN A 282 -14.44 -4.44 -16.14
N ASP A 283 -13.23 -4.52 -16.70
CA ASP A 283 -13.03 -4.93 -18.09
C ASP A 283 -13.39 -6.41 -18.34
N LEU A 284 -13.36 -7.24 -17.29
CA LEU A 284 -13.78 -8.65 -17.35
C LEU A 284 -15.29 -8.84 -17.19
N VAL A 285 -16.03 -7.87 -16.63
CA VAL A 285 -17.51 -7.98 -16.45
C VAL A 285 -18.21 -8.38 -17.75
N PRO A 286 -18.02 -7.70 -18.90
CA PRO A 286 -18.73 -8.07 -20.14
C PRO A 286 -18.31 -9.44 -20.70
N VAL A 287 -17.13 -9.94 -20.33
CA VAL A 287 -16.63 -11.27 -20.77
C VAL A 287 -17.25 -12.39 -19.94
N LEU A 288 -17.56 -12.11 -18.67
CA LEU A 288 -18.12 -13.04 -17.70
C LEU A 288 -19.61 -12.75 -17.43
N ASP A 289 -20.27 -12.06 -18.36
CA ASP A 289 -21.67 -11.67 -18.23
C ASP A 289 -22.56 -12.91 -18.03
N GLY A 290 -23.47 -12.81 -17.05
CA GLY A 290 -24.35 -13.91 -16.64
C GLY A 290 -23.73 -14.92 -15.67
N GLN A 291 -22.43 -14.88 -15.39
CA GLN A 291 -21.78 -15.86 -14.50
C GLN A 291 -21.68 -15.38 -13.03
N ALA A 292 -21.57 -14.07 -12.81
CA ALA A 292 -21.55 -13.48 -11.47
C ALA A 292 -21.90 -12.00 -11.51
N PHE A 293 -22.28 -11.44 -10.35
CA PHE A 293 -22.52 -10.00 -10.24
C PHE A 293 -21.25 -9.19 -10.55
N PRO A 294 -21.35 -8.03 -11.23
CA PRO A 294 -20.20 -7.18 -11.58
C PRO A 294 -19.30 -6.87 -10.38
N THR A 295 -19.90 -6.52 -9.25
CA THR A 295 -19.17 -6.23 -8.01
C THR A 295 -18.34 -7.42 -7.53
N THR A 296 -18.85 -8.66 -7.68
CA THR A 296 -18.12 -9.88 -7.30
C THR A 296 -16.88 -10.05 -8.17
N ILE A 297 -16.98 -9.87 -9.48
CA ILE A 297 -15.86 -9.96 -10.42
C ILE A 297 -14.80 -8.92 -10.07
N ILE A 298 -15.21 -7.67 -9.83
CA ILE A 298 -14.31 -6.57 -9.45
C ILE A 298 -13.57 -6.91 -8.16
N VAL A 299 -14.26 -7.36 -7.11
CA VAL A 299 -13.64 -7.72 -5.82
C VAL A 299 -12.67 -8.89 -5.97
N LEU A 300 -13.04 -9.93 -6.73
CA LEU A 300 -12.13 -11.07 -7.01
C LEU A 300 -10.85 -10.60 -7.71
N CYS A 301 -10.97 -9.71 -8.69
CA CYS A 301 -9.82 -9.17 -9.39
C CYS A 301 -8.96 -8.25 -8.51
N MET A 302 -9.57 -7.46 -7.62
CA MET A 302 -8.83 -6.65 -6.63
C MET A 302 -7.98 -7.52 -5.72
N VAL A 303 -8.59 -8.58 -5.17
CA VAL A 303 -7.90 -9.51 -4.26
C VAL A 303 -6.83 -10.30 -5.02
N GLY A 304 -7.16 -10.85 -6.19
CA GLY A 304 -6.23 -11.63 -7.00
C GLY A 304 -5.00 -10.83 -7.45
N PHE A 305 -5.17 -9.56 -7.85
CA PHE A 305 -4.04 -8.70 -8.22
C PHE A 305 -3.14 -8.36 -7.03
N LEU A 306 -3.73 -8.13 -5.85
CA LEU A 306 -2.98 -7.81 -4.64
C LEU A 306 -2.22 -9.02 -4.08
N ALA A 307 -2.78 -10.23 -4.24
CA ALA A 307 -2.21 -11.47 -3.73
C ALA A 307 -1.06 -12.04 -4.59
N ALA A 308 -0.93 -11.59 -5.84
CA ALA A 308 0.08 -12.06 -6.80
C ALA A 308 1.39 -11.27 -6.71
#